data_d9d38166b661599b75bfab58f2f938ba
#
_entry.id   d9d38166b661599b75bfab58f2f938ba
#
_cell.length_a   1.000
_cell.length_b   1.000
_cell.length_c   1.000
_cell.angle_alpha   90.00
_cell.angle_beta   90.00
_cell.angle_gamma   90.00
#
_symmetry.space_group_name_H-M   'P 1'
#
loop_
_entity.id
_entity.type
_entity.pdbx_description
1 polymer ?
#
loop_
_entity_poly.entity_id
_entity_poly.type
_entity_poly.pdbx_seq_one_letter_code
_entity_poly.pdbx_strand_id
1 'polypeptide(L)'
;MTIISFKHNFVFIKTTKTAGTSIEVELSKIAGDDAVVTPIVPEVEGHLPRNYTSADGTPLFSAHMSASAIRTVIGSMSFERMHKFCVEREPVSKCISDFHMRRNSPVRNKDGVYRKDWPAYCSKGRFPIDLDKYSERRIGLRVAIVDEMLPYEHLAQTLPALLQKLGVRDFALKARAKSEYRRTVLIEEAAVTLAERRLIYKAFRPTLALTGMYPIDDELARSRHPLLRYLSEWPFGTSP
;
A
#
# COMPACT_ATOMS: atom_id res chain seq x y z
N MET A 1 -4.89 9.58 1.12
CA MET A 1 -5.63 9.90 2.34
C MET A 1 -4.88 9.36 3.52
N THR A 2 -5.01 10.02 4.65
CA THR A 2 -4.34 9.73 5.91
C THR A 2 -5.40 9.63 6.99
N ILE A 3 -5.35 8.62 7.86
CA ILE A 3 -6.16 8.54 9.06
C ILE A 3 -5.26 8.41 10.27
N ILE A 4 -5.46 9.30 11.24
CA ILE A 4 -4.80 9.29 12.54
C ILE A 4 -5.89 9.29 13.60
N SER A 5 -5.97 8.23 14.39
CA SER A 5 -6.91 8.12 15.51
C SER A 5 -6.17 8.35 16.82
N PHE A 6 -6.40 9.48 17.47
CA PHE A 6 -5.86 9.72 18.81
C PHE A 6 -6.64 8.90 19.86
N LYS A 7 -7.94 8.72 19.64
CA LYS A 7 -8.81 7.88 20.51
C LYS A 7 -8.31 6.44 20.62
N HIS A 8 -7.87 5.84 19.52
CA HIS A 8 -7.42 4.43 19.44
C HIS A 8 -5.91 4.31 19.25
N ASN A 9 -5.19 5.43 19.31
CA ASN A 9 -3.75 5.52 19.24
C ASN A 9 -3.12 4.81 18.02
N PHE A 10 -3.67 5.03 16.81
CA PHE A 10 -3.14 4.46 15.58
C PHE A 10 -3.00 5.45 14.42
N VAL A 11 -2.10 5.13 13.49
CA VAL A 11 -1.92 5.79 12.19
C VAL A 11 -2.06 4.76 11.08
N PHE A 12 -3.02 4.97 10.18
CA PHE A 12 -3.15 4.18 8.96
C PHE A 12 -2.42 4.85 7.80
N ILE A 13 -1.40 4.18 7.27
CA ILE A 13 -0.62 4.60 6.10
C ILE A 13 -1.22 3.95 4.86
N LYS A 14 -1.88 4.75 4.04
CA LYS A 14 -2.53 4.25 2.82
C LYS A 14 -1.53 3.94 1.72
N THR A 15 -1.50 2.70 1.31
CA THR A 15 -0.80 2.20 0.13
C THR A 15 -1.72 2.13 -1.10
N THR A 16 -1.14 1.98 -2.27
CA THR A 16 -1.87 1.99 -3.54
C THR A 16 -2.45 0.60 -3.84
N LYS A 17 -3.71 0.53 -4.26
CA LYS A 17 -4.39 -0.70 -4.72
C LYS A 17 -4.56 -1.81 -3.67
N THR A 18 -4.70 -1.42 -2.42
CA THR A 18 -4.83 -2.29 -1.23
C THR A 18 -6.16 -2.08 -0.49
N ALA A 19 -7.24 -1.80 -1.20
CA ALA A 19 -8.55 -1.43 -0.64
C ALA A 19 -8.55 -0.19 0.26
N GLY A 20 -7.52 0.65 0.19
CA GLY A 20 -7.34 1.79 1.10
C GLY A 20 -8.57 2.70 1.22
N THR A 21 -9.32 2.94 0.14
CA THR A 21 -10.55 3.74 0.19
C THR A 21 -11.64 3.07 1.03
N SER A 22 -11.84 1.76 0.89
CA SER A 22 -12.81 1.00 1.70
C SER A 22 -12.42 0.98 3.17
N ILE A 23 -11.13 0.81 3.47
CA ILE A 23 -10.58 0.87 4.84
C ILE A 23 -10.86 2.25 5.45
N GLU A 24 -10.59 3.32 4.73
CA GLU A 24 -10.76 4.68 5.23
C GLU A 24 -12.22 5.05 5.49
N VAL A 25 -13.15 4.63 4.65
CA VAL A 25 -14.59 4.81 4.92
C VAL A 25 -14.96 4.19 6.26
N GLU A 26 -14.53 2.96 6.52
CA GLU A 26 -14.88 2.29 7.79
C GLU A 26 -14.07 2.84 8.98
N LEU A 27 -12.79 3.13 8.81
CA LEU A 27 -11.98 3.72 9.88
C LEU A 27 -12.44 5.14 10.24
N SER A 28 -12.93 5.93 9.28
CA SER A 28 -13.41 7.29 9.55
C SER A 28 -14.58 7.32 10.53
N LYS A 29 -15.41 6.27 10.55
CA LYS A 29 -16.58 6.14 11.43
C LYS A 29 -16.20 5.90 12.89
N ILE A 30 -15.05 5.29 13.15
CA ILE A 30 -14.62 4.82 14.47
C ILE A 30 -13.45 5.61 15.05
N ALA A 31 -12.75 6.40 14.24
CA ALA A 31 -11.48 7.01 14.60
C ALA A 31 -11.54 8.04 15.73
N GLY A 32 -12.75 8.53 16.08
CA GLY A 32 -12.99 9.59 17.06
C GLY A 32 -13.13 10.97 16.42
N ASP A 33 -13.67 11.93 17.17
CA ASP A 33 -13.95 13.29 16.68
C ASP A 33 -12.66 14.11 16.53
N ASP A 34 -11.67 13.83 17.34
CA ASP A 34 -10.31 14.41 17.31
C ASP A 34 -9.41 13.83 16.21
N ALA A 35 -9.86 12.77 15.56
CA ALA A 35 -9.07 12.09 14.51
C ALA A 35 -8.80 13.00 13.32
N VAL A 36 -7.63 12.85 12.70
CA VAL A 36 -7.33 13.39 11.38
C VAL A 36 -7.89 12.44 10.33
N VAL A 37 -8.78 12.94 9.48
CA VAL A 37 -9.36 12.20 8.36
C VAL A 37 -9.33 13.07 7.12
N THR A 38 -8.47 12.76 6.16
CA THR A 38 -8.36 13.55 4.92
C THR A 38 -9.45 13.21 3.90
N PRO A 39 -9.87 14.13 3.03
CA PRO A 39 -10.96 13.90 2.08
C PRO A 39 -10.64 12.84 1.03
N ILE A 40 -11.68 12.15 0.55
CA ILE A 40 -11.65 11.25 -0.62
C ILE A 40 -12.14 12.01 -1.84
N VAL A 41 -11.39 11.93 -2.95
CA VAL A 41 -11.83 12.56 -4.21
C VAL A 41 -11.94 11.47 -5.30
N PRO A 42 -13.06 11.38 -6.01
CA PRO A 42 -14.36 12.00 -5.70
C PRO A 42 -14.88 11.53 -4.33
N GLU A 43 -15.79 12.29 -3.77
CA GLU A 43 -16.41 11.98 -2.47
C GLU A 43 -17.03 10.58 -2.45
N VAL A 44 -16.98 9.94 -1.30
CA VAL A 44 -17.56 8.60 -1.07
C VAL A 44 -18.51 8.69 0.10
N GLU A 45 -19.71 8.16 -0.09
CA GLU A 45 -20.73 8.12 0.95
C GLU A 45 -20.24 7.45 2.23
N GLY A 46 -20.58 8.03 3.38
CA GLY A 46 -20.19 7.54 4.70
C GLY A 46 -18.76 7.87 5.11
N HIS A 47 -18.02 8.65 4.30
CA HIS A 47 -16.71 9.18 4.68
C HIS A 47 -16.83 10.62 5.18
N LEU A 48 -16.35 10.88 6.40
CA LEU A 48 -16.42 12.18 7.06
C LEU A 48 -15.04 12.78 7.27
N PRO A 49 -14.53 13.64 6.36
CA PRO A 49 -13.24 14.29 6.50
C PRO A 49 -13.26 15.31 7.64
N ARG A 50 -12.20 15.38 8.44
CA ARG A 50 -12.04 16.31 9.56
C ARG A 50 -10.60 16.49 10.01
N ASN A 51 -10.32 17.62 10.64
CA ASN A 51 -9.05 17.94 11.31
C ASN A 51 -7.79 17.80 10.41
N TYR A 52 -7.92 17.92 9.10
CA TYR A 52 -6.81 17.77 8.16
C TYR A 52 -6.20 19.11 7.73
N THR A 53 -6.77 20.24 8.17
CA THR A 53 -6.29 21.61 7.90
C THR A 53 -5.89 22.30 9.20
N SER A 54 -5.04 23.32 9.09
CA SER A 54 -4.77 24.31 10.12
C SER A 54 -5.96 25.27 10.29
N ALA A 55 -5.88 26.14 11.29
CA ALA A 55 -6.94 27.10 11.59
C ALA A 55 -7.20 28.11 10.45
N ASP A 56 -6.21 28.40 9.61
CA ASP A 56 -6.33 29.23 8.41
C ASP A 56 -6.82 28.47 7.17
N GLY A 57 -7.17 27.18 7.31
CA GLY A 57 -7.66 26.32 6.23
C GLY A 57 -6.56 25.69 5.37
N THR A 58 -5.29 25.93 5.65
CA THR A 58 -4.18 25.30 4.93
C THR A 58 -4.13 23.80 5.20
N PRO A 59 -4.09 22.91 4.17
CA PRO A 59 -4.01 21.48 4.39
C PRO A 59 -2.69 21.08 5.07
N LEU A 60 -2.76 20.54 6.28
CA LEU A 60 -1.64 19.94 7.01
C LEU A 60 -1.43 18.48 6.62
N PHE A 61 -2.51 17.81 6.27
CA PHE A 61 -2.49 16.41 5.86
C PHE A 61 -3.11 16.25 4.47
N SER A 62 -2.50 15.41 3.67
CA SER A 62 -2.96 15.11 2.31
C SER A 62 -3.13 13.62 2.07
N ALA A 63 -3.78 13.29 0.96
CA ALA A 63 -3.91 11.91 0.53
C ALA A 63 -2.54 11.26 0.29
N HIS A 64 -2.39 10.02 0.72
CA HIS A 64 -1.18 9.21 0.48
C HIS A 64 0.12 9.76 1.08
N MET A 65 0.05 10.51 2.18
CA MET A 65 1.25 10.90 2.92
C MET A 65 2.06 9.68 3.35
N SER A 66 3.39 9.84 3.33
CA SER A 66 4.29 8.85 3.91
C SER A 66 4.27 8.92 5.45
N ALA A 67 4.62 7.82 6.09
CA ALA A 67 4.76 7.76 7.54
C ALA A 67 5.76 8.81 8.07
N SER A 68 6.87 9.04 7.34
CA SER A 68 7.83 10.09 7.68
C SER A 68 7.24 11.51 7.62
N ALA A 69 6.44 11.81 6.59
CA ALA A 69 5.75 13.09 6.47
C ALA A 69 4.72 13.30 7.59
N ILE A 70 3.95 12.27 7.94
CA ILE A 70 3.03 12.31 9.08
C ILE A 70 3.78 12.58 10.37
N ARG A 71 4.90 11.86 10.62
CA ARG A 71 5.78 12.07 11.79
C ARG A 71 6.25 13.53 11.90
N THR A 72 6.58 14.16 10.78
CA THR A 72 6.98 15.57 10.77
C THR A 72 5.86 16.49 11.25
N VAL A 73 4.60 16.22 10.87
CA VAL A 73 3.46 17.06 11.23
C VAL A 73 3.04 16.88 12.69
N ILE A 74 2.89 15.63 13.16
CA ILE A 74 2.39 15.35 14.52
C ILE A 74 3.49 15.31 15.59
N GLY A 75 4.76 15.39 15.18
CA GLY A 75 5.92 15.27 16.04
C GLY A 75 6.35 13.82 16.33
N SER A 76 7.66 13.63 16.50
CA SER A 76 8.24 12.28 16.69
C SER A 76 7.69 11.57 17.92
N MET A 77 7.55 12.26 19.06
CA MET A 77 7.04 11.64 20.29
C MET A 77 5.61 11.12 20.13
N SER A 78 4.72 11.88 19.49
CA SER A 78 3.35 11.45 19.23
C SER A 78 3.32 10.27 18.26
N PHE A 79 4.10 10.35 17.18
CA PHE A 79 4.18 9.31 16.16
C PHE A 79 4.71 7.97 16.75
N GLU A 80 5.77 8.00 17.55
CA GLU A 80 6.36 6.78 18.13
C GLU A 80 5.42 6.06 19.12
N ARG A 81 4.56 6.80 19.81
CA ARG A 81 3.57 6.23 20.75
C ARG A 81 2.39 5.57 20.05
N MET A 82 2.10 5.96 18.82
CA MET A 82 0.96 5.42 18.07
C MET A 82 1.34 4.13 17.35
N HIS A 83 0.37 3.22 17.20
CA HIS A 83 0.53 2.04 16.37
C HIS A 83 0.37 2.39 14.88
N LYS A 84 1.41 2.24 14.09
CA LYS A 84 1.42 2.54 12.66
C LYS A 84 1.23 1.27 11.86
N PHE A 85 0.28 1.26 10.93
CA PHE A 85 0.07 0.12 10.04
C PHE A 85 -0.25 0.52 8.62
N CYS A 86 0.05 -0.38 7.70
CA CYS A 86 -0.30 -0.27 6.29
C CYS A 86 -0.76 -1.63 5.75
N VAL A 87 -1.20 -1.65 4.49
CA VAL A 87 -1.58 -2.89 3.80
C VAL A 87 -0.68 -3.06 2.59
N GLU A 88 -0.12 -4.24 2.40
CA GLU A 88 0.57 -4.62 1.17
C GLU A 88 -0.19 -5.72 0.42
N ARG A 89 0.08 -5.82 -0.84
CA ARG A 89 -0.61 -6.74 -1.75
C ARG A 89 0.40 -7.46 -2.64
N GLU A 90 0.07 -8.69 -3.02
CA GLU A 90 0.85 -9.47 -3.96
C GLU A 90 1.16 -8.63 -5.22
N PRO A 91 2.42 -8.55 -5.66
CA PRO A 91 2.86 -7.62 -6.70
C PRO A 91 2.11 -7.71 -8.03
N VAL A 92 1.84 -8.90 -8.55
CA VAL A 92 1.14 -9.09 -9.83
C VAL A 92 -0.32 -8.65 -9.69
N SER A 93 -0.99 -9.10 -8.63
CA SER A 93 -2.37 -8.72 -8.29
C SER A 93 -2.51 -7.20 -8.09
N LYS A 94 -1.51 -6.56 -7.46
CA LYS A 94 -1.44 -5.11 -7.28
C LYS A 94 -1.31 -4.37 -8.62
N CYS A 95 -0.45 -4.84 -9.52
CA CYS A 95 -0.26 -4.30 -10.86
C CYS A 95 -1.49 -4.46 -11.74
N ILE A 96 -2.14 -5.63 -11.71
CA ILE A 96 -3.41 -5.87 -12.41
C ILE A 96 -4.47 -4.87 -11.94
N SER A 97 -4.60 -4.67 -10.63
CA SER A 97 -5.53 -3.70 -10.07
C SER A 97 -5.22 -2.27 -10.47
N ASP A 98 -3.95 -1.87 -10.57
CA ASP A 98 -3.54 -0.55 -11.03
C ASP A 98 -3.82 -0.37 -12.53
N PHE A 99 -3.53 -1.37 -13.34
CA PHE A 99 -3.81 -1.37 -14.77
C PHE A 99 -5.32 -1.16 -15.06
N HIS A 100 -6.19 -1.95 -14.41
CA HIS A 100 -7.65 -1.78 -14.53
C HIS A 100 -8.10 -0.38 -14.13
N MET A 101 -7.58 0.15 -13.02
CA MET A 101 -7.92 1.51 -12.60
C MET A 101 -7.50 2.56 -13.63
N ARG A 102 -6.31 2.45 -14.21
CA ARG A 102 -5.84 3.40 -15.23
C ARG A 102 -6.68 3.35 -16.49
N ARG A 103 -7.14 2.16 -16.88
CA ARG A 103 -7.95 1.96 -18.09
C ARG A 103 -9.43 2.33 -17.91
N ASN A 104 -10.01 1.95 -16.78
CA ASN A 104 -11.46 1.97 -16.57
C ASN A 104 -11.94 3.15 -15.69
N SER A 105 -11.03 3.85 -15.01
CA SER A 105 -11.44 4.99 -14.17
C SER A 105 -11.76 6.21 -15.03
N PRO A 106 -12.95 6.80 -14.90
CA PRO A 106 -13.29 8.04 -15.59
C PRO A 106 -12.42 9.22 -15.17
N VAL A 107 -11.84 9.17 -13.96
CA VAL A 107 -10.91 10.20 -13.44
C VAL A 107 -9.52 10.04 -14.02
N ARG A 108 -9.03 8.79 -14.14
CA ARG A 108 -7.67 8.48 -14.60
C ARG A 108 -7.56 8.39 -16.12
N ASN A 109 -8.65 8.07 -16.78
CA ASN A 109 -8.73 7.91 -18.23
C ASN A 109 -9.84 8.80 -18.82
N LYS A 110 -9.96 10.02 -18.33
CA LYS A 110 -11.04 10.97 -18.64
C LYS A 110 -11.27 11.17 -20.14
N ASP A 111 -10.19 11.27 -20.91
CA ASP A 111 -10.22 11.51 -22.34
C ASP A 111 -9.83 10.26 -23.17
N GLY A 112 -9.89 9.05 -22.57
CA GLY A 112 -9.43 7.82 -23.22
C GLY A 112 -7.92 7.79 -23.53
N VAL A 113 -7.14 8.68 -22.90
CA VAL A 113 -5.70 8.87 -23.16
C VAL A 113 -4.88 7.65 -22.75
N TYR A 114 -5.31 6.91 -21.72
CA TYR A 114 -4.60 5.69 -21.31
C TYR A 114 -5.04 4.51 -22.20
N ARG A 115 -4.37 4.34 -23.33
CA ARG A 115 -4.66 3.30 -24.34
C ARG A 115 -3.72 2.11 -24.31
N LYS A 116 -2.77 2.07 -23.36
CA LYS A 116 -1.81 0.96 -23.27
C LYS A 116 -2.52 -0.35 -22.98
N ASP A 117 -2.07 -1.40 -23.65
CA ASP A 117 -2.37 -2.77 -23.27
C ASP A 117 -1.51 -3.23 -22.09
N TRP A 118 -1.72 -4.46 -21.64
CA TRP A 118 -0.99 -5.02 -20.51
C TRP A 118 0.51 -5.18 -20.77
N PRO A 119 0.98 -5.72 -21.92
CA PRO A 119 2.41 -5.80 -22.22
C PRO A 119 3.10 -4.43 -22.21
N ALA A 120 2.47 -3.40 -22.79
CA ALA A 120 3.00 -2.04 -22.79
C ALA A 120 3.00 -1.40 -21.37
N TYR A 121 2.04 -1.76 -20.50
CA TYR A 121 2.06 -1.37 -19.10
C TYR A 121 3.25 -1.99 -18.39
N CYS A 122 3.48 -3.30 -18.54
CA CYS A 122 4.59 -4.02 -17.92
C CYS A 122 5.96 -3.52 -18.40
N SER A 123 6.14 -3.33 -19.73
CA SER A 123 7.39 -2.85 -20.30
C SER A 123 7.76 -1.45 -19.84
N LYS A 124 6.77 -0.58 -19.57
CA LYS A 124 7.00 0.77 -19.04
C LYS A 124 7.54 0.76 -17.60
N GLY A 125 7.27 -0.29 -16.82
CA GLY A 125 7.80 -0.49 -15.48
C GLY A 125 7.37 0.54 -14.42
N ARG A 126 6.30 1.34 -14.67
CA ARG A 126 5.77 2.32 -13.71
C ARG A 126 4.74 1.68 -12.79
N PHE A 127 5.21 0.75 -11.98
CA PHE A 127 4.39 -0.03 -11.05
C PHE A 127 4.01 0.76 -9.78
N PRO A 128 2.92 0.38 -9.10
CA PRO A 128 2.44 1.06 -7.88
C PRO A 128 3.23 0.62 -6.64
N ILE A 129 4.52 0.95 -6.60
CA ILE A 129 5.42 0.65 -5.48
C ILE A 129 5.24 1.74 -4.41
N ASP A 130 4.97 1.33 -3.18
CA ASP A 130 4.68 2.23 -2.05
C ASP A 130 5.77 2.23 -0.96
N LEU A 131 6.91 1.61 -1.25
CA LEU A 131 8.00 1.39 -0.28
C LEU A 131 8.39 2.66 0.50
N ASP A 132 8.43 3.82 -0.15
CA ASP A 132 8.77 5.10 0.48
C ASP A 132 7.66 5.67 1.39
N LYS A 133 6.46 5.07 1.39
CA LYS A 133 5.37 5.52 2.26
C LYS A 133 5.50 5.01 3.68
N TYR A 134 6.06 3.82 3.86
CA TYR A 134 6.13 3.14 5.15
C TYR A 134 7.53 2.77 5.58
N SER A 135 8.55 3.24 4.85
CA SER A 135 9.95 2.99 5.16
C SER A 135 10.83 4.22 4.89
N GLU A 136 11.99 4.26 5.52
CA GLU A 136 13.00 5.29 5.31
C GLU A 136 14.40 4.66 5.17
N ARG A 137 15.35 5.46 4.69
CA ARG A 137 16.77 5.06 4.65
C ARG A 137 17.45 5.51 5.92
N ARG A 138 18.11 4.56 6.61
CA ARG A 138 18.98 4.80 7.77
C ARG A 138 20.33 4.15 7.52
N ILE A 139 21.40 4.93 7.51
CA ILE A 139 22.80 4.46 7.33
C ILE A 139 22.92 3.50 6.12
N GLY A 140 22.35 3.92 4.98
CA GLY A 140 22.38 3.12 3.75
C GLY A 140 21.36 1.97 3.65
N LEU A 141 20.78 1.55 4.76
CA LEU A 141 19.77 0.50 4.82
C LEU A 141 18.36 1.08 4.76
N ARG A 142 17.43 0.33 4.17
CA ARG A 142 16.01 0.66 4.23
C ARG A 142 15.37 -0.05 5.40
N VAL A 143 14.67 0.70 6.25
CA VAL A 143 13.99 0.20 7.43
C VAL A 143 12.52 0.59 7.41
N ALA A 144 11.64 -0.30 7.84
CA ALA A 144 10.24 0.00 8.06
C ALA A 144 10.08 0.98 9.23
N ILE A 145 9.16 1.95 9.08
CA ILE A 145 8.77 2.90 10.12
C ILE A 145 7.28 2.76 10.47
N VAL A 146 6.72 1.62 10.14
CA VAL A 146 5.40 1.14 10.57
C VAL A 146 5.58 -0.12 11.41
N ASP A 147 4.64 -0.37 12.33
CA ASP A 147 4.73 -1.48 13.28
C ASP A 147 4.15 -2.78 12.68
N GLU A 148 3.14 -2.64 11.80
CA GLU A 148 2.49 -3.80 11.21
C GLU A 148 2.13 -3.56 9.74
N MET A 149 2.36 -4.60 8.90
CA MET A 149 1.96 -4.61 7.50
C MET A 149 0.99 -5.77 7.28
N LEU A 150 -0.24 -5.44 6.89
CA LEU A 150 -1.29 -6.43 6.70
C LEU A 150 -1.31 -6.94 5.27
N PRO A 151 -1.42 -8.26 5.04
CA PRO A 151 -1.59 -8.81 3.70
C PRO A 151 -3.01 -8.52 3.18
N TYR A 152 -3.09 -7.95 1.98
CA TYR A 152 -4.37 -7.63 1.35
C TYR A 152 -5.28 -8.85 1.20
N GLU A 153 -4.70 -10.00 0.91
CA GLU A 153 -5.39 -11.26 0.67
C GLU A 153 -6.12 -11.78 1.93
N HIS A 154 -5.64 -11.38 3.11
CA HIS A 154 -6.22 -11.76 4.41
C HIS A 154 -6.81 -10.57 5.16
N LEU A 155 -7.02 -9.45 4.48
CA LEU A 155 -7.43 -8.17 5.09
C LEU A 155 -8.74 -8.28 5.88
N ALA A 156 -9.69 -9.09 5.42
CA ALA A 156 -10.98 -9.28 6.09
C ALA A 156 -10.85 -9.90 7.49
N GLN A 157 -9.76 -10.64 7.74
CA GLN A 157 -9.46 -11.24 9.03
C GLN A 157 -8.44 -10.42 9.82
N THR A 158 -7.38 -9.97 9.16
CA THR A 158 -6.24 -9.33 9.84
C THR A 158 -6.54 -7.92 10.32
N LEU A 159 -7.30 -7.13 9.56
CA LEU A 159 -7.65 -5.76 9.97
C LEU A 159 -8.57 -5.72 11.20
N PRO A 160 -9.67 -6.50 11.28
CA PRO A 160 -10.47 -6.57 12.51
C PRO A 160 -9.67 -7.05 13.72
N ALA A 161 -8.81 -8.06 13.54
CA ALA A 161 -7.96 -8.59 14.62
C ALA A 161 -6.96 -7.54 15.14
N LEU A 162 -6.33 -6.77 14.24
CA LEU A 162 -5.47 -5.65 14.63
C LEU A 162 -6.28 -4.59 15.41
N LEU A 163 -7.41 -4.15 14.88
CA LEU A 163 -8.22 -3.11 15.49
C LEU A 163 -8.77 -3.54 16.85
N GLN A 164 -9.08 -4.81 17.03
CA GLN A 164 -9.48 -5.36 18.35
C GLN A 164 -8.36 -5.21 19.38
N LYS A 165 -7.10 -5.47 19.01
CA LYS A 165 -5.91 -5.24 19.87
C LYS A 165 -5.77 -3.75 20.24
N LEU A 166 -6.21 -2.85 19.37
CA LEU A 166 -6.19 -1.40 19.58
C LEU A 166 -7.46 -0.88 20.28
N GLY A 167 -8.27 -1.77 20.85
CA GLY A 167 -9.45 -1.42 21.63
C GLY A 167 -10.70 -1.08 20.82
N VAL A 168 -10.70 -1.35 19.51
CA VAL A 168 -11.90 -1.21 18.65
C VAL A 168 -12.64 -2.53 18.63
N ARG A 169 -13.86 -2.54 19.17
CA ARG A 169 -14.74 -3.71 19.14
C ARG A 169 -15.67 -3.64 17.92
N ASP A 170 -16.11 -4.80 17.45
CA ASP A 170 -17.15 -4.95 16.41
C ASP A 170 -16.83 -4.26 15.06
N PHE A 171 -15.55 -4.16 14.70
CA PHE A 171 -15.16 -3.64 13.40
C PHE A 171 -15.36 -4.69 12.29
N ALA A 172 -15.97 -4.26 11.19
CA ALA A 172 -16.10 -5.05 9.97
C ALA A 172 -15.81 -4.19 8.73
N LEU A 173 -15.01 -4.72 7.81
CA LEU A 173 -14.74 -4.08 6.53
C LEU A 173 -15.91 -4.34 5.55
N LYS A 174 -16.95 -3.51 5.62
CA LYS A 174 -18.17 -3.63 4.79
C LYS A 174 -18.09 -2.83 3.49
N ALA A 175 -17.41 -1.69 3.50
CA ALA A 175 -17.32 -0.81 2.35
C ALA A 175 -16.56 -1.47 1.18
N ARG A 176 -17.14 -1.37 -0.03
CA ARG A 176 -16.55 -1.82 -1.30
C ARG A 176 -16.36 -0.66 -2.25
N ALA A 177 -15.61 0.35 -1.83
CA ALA A 177 -15.38 1.55 -2.62
C ALA A 177 -14.51 1.24 -3.85
N LYS A 178 -14.88 1.86 -4.99
CA LYS A 178 -14.12 1.79 -6.26
C LYS A 178 -13.95 0.36 -6.82
N SER A 179 -14.87 -0.56 -6.51
CA SER A 179 -14.90 -1.92 -7.09
C SER A 179 -15.36 -1.92 -8.54
N GLU A 180 -16.06 -0.87 -8.98
CA GLU A 180 -16.60 -0.69 -10.33
C GLU A 180 -15.53 -0.69 -11.43
N TYR A 181 -14.28 -0.33 -11.12
CA TYR A 181 -13.18 -0.33 -12.09
C TYR A 181 -12.78 -1.74 -12.56
N ARG A 182 -13.29 -2.80 -11.93
CA ARG A 182 -13.11 -4.19 -12.34
C ARG A 182 -14.28 -4.78 -13.15
N ARG A 183 -15.33 -4.00 -13.43
CA ARG A 183 -16.48 -4.48 -14.21
C ARG A 183 -16.08 -5.00 -15.59
N THR A 184 -15.09 -4.36 -16.21
CA THR A 184 -14.47 -4.86 -17.45
C THR A 184 -13.13 -5.46 -17.11
N VAL A 185 -13.00 -6.77 -17.15
CA VAL A 185 -11.74 -7.48 -16.93
C VAL A 185 -10.91 -7.39 -18.21
N LEU A 186 -9.76 -6.76 -18.12
CA LEU A 186 -8.83 -6.53 -19.25
C LEU A 186 -7.68 -7.52 -19.25
N ILE A 187 -7.33 -8.05 -18.09
CA ILE A 187 -6.30 -9.06 -17.87
C ILE A 187 -6.63 -9.86 -16.61
N GLU A 188 -6.53 -11.16 -16.70
CA GLU A 188 -6.60 -12.08 -15.56
C GLU A 188 -5.19 -12.52 -15.15
N GLU A 189 -5.03 -12.91 -13.91
CA GLU A 189 -3.73 -13.30 -13.36
C GLU A 189 -3.13 -14.50 -14.06
N ALA A 190 -3.97 -15.45 -14.49
CA ALA A 190 -3.55 -16.64 -15.24
C ALA A 190 -2.96 -16.31 -16.62
N ALA A 191 -3.34 -15.17 -17.21
CA ALA A 191 -2.83 -14.71 -18.50
C ALA A 191 -1.51 -13.94 -18.41
N VAL A 192 -1.02 -13.63 -17.20
CA VAL A 192 0.25 -12.91 -17.00
C VAL A 192 1.41 -13.84 -17.26
N THR A 193 2.21 -13.53 -18.29
CA THR A 193 3.35 -14.35 -18.70
C THR A 193 4.48 -14.36 -17.66
N LEU A 194 5.32 -15.38 -17.70
CA LEU A 194 6.51 -15.48 -16.83
C LEU A 194 7.45 -14.27 -17.00
N ALA A 195 7.60 -13.77 -18.22
CA ALA A 195 8.43 -12.59 -18.50
C ALA A 195 7.90 -11.33 -17.82
N GLU A 196 6.59 -11.10 -17.86
CA GLU A 196 5.93 -9.97 -17.19
C GLU A 196 5.99 -10.11 -15.67
N ARG A 197 5.75 -11.31 -15.12
CA ARG A 197 5.93 -11.60 -13.70
C ARG A 197 7.34 -11.26 -13.24
N ARG A 198 8.37 -11.66 -13.99
CA ARG A 198 9.77 -11.31 -13.70
C ARG A 198 10.03 -9.80 -13.67
N LEU A 199 9.47 -9.04 -14.62
CA LEU A 199 9.57 -7.57 -14.61
C LEU A 199 8.96 -6.96 -13.35
N ILE A 200 7.77 -7.41 -12.98
CA ILE A 200 7.05 -6.95 -11.80
C ILE A 200 7.84 -7.29 -10.53
N TYR A 201 8.19 -8.56 -10.31
CA TYR A 201 8.90 -8.98 -9.10
C TYR A 201 10.28 -8.34 -8.98
N LYS A 202 10.99 -8.13 -10.09
CA LYS A 202 12.26 -7.38 -10.10
C LYS A 202 12.07 -5.96 -9.57
N ALA A 203 11.00 -5.27 -9.97
CA ALA A 203 10.71 -3.92 -9.51
C ALA A 203 10.28 -3.88 -8.04
N PHE A 204 9.53 -4.88 -7.57
CA PHE A 204 9.09 -5.00 -6.18
C PHE A 204 10.13 -5.64 -5.24
N ARG A 205 11.28 -6.09 -5.74
CA ARG A 205 12.31 -6.76 -4.93
C ARG A 205 12.65 -6.03 -3.62
N PRO A 206 12.84 -4.68 -3.60
CA PRO A 206 13.11 -3.98 -2.34
C PRO A 206 11.93 -4.03 -1.35
N THR A 207 10.70 -4.00 -1.84
CA THR A 207 9.49 -4.17 -1.03
C THR A 207 9.45 -5.56 -0.39
N LEU A 208 9.65 -6.60 -1.21
CA LEU A 208 9.60 -7.99 -0.76
C LEU A 208 10.72 -8.30 0.25
N ALA A 209 11.92 -7.77 0.01
CA ALA A 209 13.04 -7.93 0.94
C ALA A 209 12.79 -7.23 2.29
N LEU A 210 12.14 -6.06 2.29
CA LEU A 210 11.81 -5.34 3.52
C LEU A 210 10.67 -6.00 4.30
N THR A 211 9.63 -6.46 3.60
CA THR A 211 8.40 -6.95 4.23
C THR A 211 8.46 -8.42 4.61
N GLY A 212 9.27 -9.22 3.92
CA GLY A 212 9.25 -10.68 4.02
C GLY A 212 7.94 -11.32 3.53
N MET A 213 7.03 -10.51 2.99
CA MET A 213 5.74 -10.96 2.46
C MET A 213 5.90 -11.41 1.01
N TYR A 214 5.09 -12.36 0.58
CA TYR A 214 5.05 -12.85 -0.79
C TYR A 214 6.42 -13.38 -1.28
N PRO A 215 6.85 -14.56 -0.83
CA PRO A 215 8.12 -15.16 -1.23
C PRO A 215 8.18 -15.26 -2.75
N ILE A 216 9.35 -14.92 -3.29
CA ILE A 216 9.62 -15.05 -4.72
C ILE A 216 9.87 -16.53 -5.00
N ASP A 217 9.08 -17.11 -5.90
CA ASP A 217 9.29 -18.45 -6.42
C ASP A 217 10.70 -18.56 -7.05
N ASP A 218 11.38 -19.69 -6.86
CA ASP A 218 12.72 -19.94 -7.40
C ASP A 218 12.80 -19.72 -8.93
N GLU A 219 11.74 -20.02 -9.65
CA GLU A 219 11.65 -19.78 -11.09
C GLU A 219 11.67 -18.30 -11.45
N LEU A 220 11.06 -17.46 -10.61
CA LEU A 220 11.07 -15.99 -10.73
C LEU A 220 12.38 -15.37 -10.26
N ALA A 221 13.06 -16.00 -9.29
CA ALA A 221 14.32 -15.54 -8.73
C ALA A 221 15.52 -15.79 -9.69
N ARG A 222 15.43 -16.80 -10.56
CA ARG A 222 16.51 -17.14 -11.50
C ARG A 222 16.68 -16.05 -12.57
N SER A 223 17.61 -15.14 -12.32
CA SER A 223 18.13 -14.23 -13.33
C SER A 223 18.86 -15.04 -14.41
N ARG A 224 18.62 -14.75 -15.71
CA ARG A 224 19.38 -15.36 -16.81
C ARG A 224 20.86 -14.95 -16.85
N HIS A 225 21.37 -14.17 -15.88
CA HIS A 225 22.77 -13.75 -15.87
C HIS A 225 23.62 -14.75 -15.11
N PRO A 226 24.53 -15.50 -15.79
CA PRO A 226 25.38 -16.53 -15.18
C PRO A 226 26.24 -16.01 -14.02
N LEU A 227 26.61 -14.72 -14.04
CA LEU A 227 27.46 -14.10 -13.02
C LEU A 227 26.79 -13.90 -11.64
N LEU A 228 25.47 -13.85 -11.56
CA LEU A 228 24.77 -13.71 -10.28
C LEU A 228 24.56 -15.05 -9.56
N ARG A 229 24.75 -16.17 -10.26
CA ARG A 229 24.73 -17.51 -9.68
C ARG A 229 25.94 -17.73 -8.74
N TYR A 230 27.07 -17.12 -9.05
CA TYR A 230 28.31 -17.22 -8.26
C TYR A 230 28.24 -16.46 -6.92
N LEU A 231 27.42 -15.44 -6.79
CA LEU A 231 27.34 -14.64 -5.56
C LEU A 231 26.32 -15.20 -4.55
N SER A 232 25.40 -16.06 -4.98
CA SER A 232 24.44 -16.72 -4.08
C SER A 232 24.95 -18.05 -3.51
N GLU A 233 26.03 -18.61 -4.06
CA GLU A 233 26.61 -19.89 -3.66
C GLU A 233 27.91 -19.73 -2.83
N TRP A 234 28.26 -18.51 -2.39
CA TRP A 234 29.43 -18.33 -1.54
C TRP A 234 29.08 -18.75 -0.10
N PRO A 235 29.62 -19.87 0.37
CA PRO A 235 29.43 -20.26 1.76
C PRO A 235 30.23 -19.28 2.62
N PHE A 236 29.57 -18.56 3.52
CA PHE A 236 30.23 -17.93 4.64
C PHE A 236 30.84 -19.06 5.48
N GLY A 237 32.14 -19.28 5.28
CA GLY A 237 32.89 -20.20 6.08
C GLY A 237 32.80 -19.85 7.54
N THR A 238 32.26 -20.75 8.31
CA THR A 238 32.51 -20.83 9.76
C THR A 238 33.99 -21.07 9.94
N SER A 239 34.69 -20.08 10.45
CA SER A 239 36.05 -20.25 10.96
C SER A 239 35.98 -20.65 12.43
N PRO A 240 36.95 -21.45 12.91
CA PRO A 240 36.93 -22.15 14.18
C PRO A 240 37.04 -21.25 15.40
#